data_d3fd05d2fe4d736a3ab6b2a23a980b1c
#
_entry.id   d3fd05d2fe4d736a3ab6b2a23a980b1c
#
_cell.length_a   1.000
_cell.length_b   1.000
_cell.length_c   1.000
_cell.angle_alpha   90.00
_cell.angle_beta   90.00
_cell.angle_gamma   90.00
#
_symmetry.space_group_name_H-M   'P 1'
#
loop_
_entity.id
_entity.type
_entity.pdbx_description
1 polymer ?
#
loop_
_entity_poly.entity_id
_entity_poly.type
_entity_poly.pdbx_seq_one_letter_code
_entity_poly.pdbx_strand_id
1 'polypeptide(L)'
;MAGLILGILRFALFALAGELGSLPVIWVGIALHGPVYAYLYVTGRMFLDKRVPDTMRGQAQAMFQLLIGSVAGIVGAFSCGWLYQRTVSVGAENWTWFWLALALFSVIPLVYFLIGVVCKPAAKKI
;
A
#
# COMPACT_ATOMS: atom_id res chain seq x y z
N MET A 1 -6.62 -8.64 2.15
CA MET A 1 -6.56 -8.30 3.58
C MET A 1 -5.12 -8.35 4.11
N ALA A 2 -4.44 -9.50 4.10
CA ALA A 2 -3.10 -9.64 4.67
C ALA A 2 -2.09 -8.59 4.16
N GLY A 3 -2.04 -8.32 2.86
CA GLY A 3 -1.11 -7.33 2.29
C GLY A 3 -1.33 -5.90 2.79
N LEU A 4 -2.59 -5.49 3.01
CA LEU A 4 -2.89 -4.16 3.54
C LEU A 4 -2.50 -4.05 5.02
N ILE A 5 -2.78 -5.09 5.81
CA ILE A 5 -2.38 -5.13 7.22
C ILE A 5 -0.85 -5.08 7.36
N LEU A 6 -0.14 -5.89 6.57
CA LEU A 6 1.33 -5.87 6.54
C LEU A 6 1.89 -4.51 6.09
N GLY A 7 1.20 -3.83 5.15
CA GLY A 7 1.56 -2.47 4.71
C GLY A 7 1.46 -1.44 5.83
N ILE A 8 0.37 -1.46 6.60
CA ILE A 8 0.17 -0.58 7.75
C ILE A 8 1.21 -0.90 8.84
N LEU A 9 1.41 -2.18 9.16
CA LEU A 9 2.41 -2.62 10.14
C LEU A 9 3.81 -2.12 9.76
N ARG A 10 4.19 -2.19 8.48
CA ARG A 10 5.46 -1.68 8.00
C ARG A 10 5.64 -0.19 8.25
N PHE A 11 4.64 0.63 7.94
CA PHE A 11 4.70 2.07 8.19
C PHE A 11 4.72 2.39 9.69
N ALA A 12 4.00 1.64 10.52
CA ALA A 12 4.06 1.77 11.96
C ALA A 12 5.46 1.44 12.51
N LEU A 13 6.13 0.42 11.96
CA LEU A 13 7.51 0.09 12.32
C LEU A 13 8.49 1.20 11.92
N PHE A 14 8.31 1.84 10.77
CA PHE A 14 9.15 2.98 10.39
C PHE A 14 8.92 4.20 11.28
N ALA A 15 7.67 4.46 11.70
CA ALA A 15 7.38 5.51 12.67
C ALA A 15 8.06 5.23 14.02
N LEU A 16 7.96 4.00 14.51
CA LEU A 16 8.62 3.56 15.74
C LEU A 16 10.16 3.65 15.64
N ALA A 17 10.72 3.27 14.49
CA ALA A 17 12.15 3.38 14.25
C ALA A 17 12.62 4.84 14.26
N GLY A 18 11.79 5.77 13.77
CA GLY A 18 12.06 7.21 13.83
C GLY A 18 12.15 7.74 15.26
N GLU A 19 11.32 7.23 16.18
CA GLU A 19 11.37 7.60 17.60
C GLU A 19 12.54 6.96 18.35
N LEU A 20 12.80 5.68 18.09
CA LEU A 20 13.80 4.91 18.81
C LEU A 20 15.22 5.10 18.26
N GLY A 21 15.37 5.68 17.06
CA GLY A 21 16.67 5.75 16.37
C GLY A 21 17.27 4.37 16.05
N SER A 22 16.43 3.33 15.94
CA SER A 22 16.86 1.93 15.90
C SER A 22 16.96 1.40 14.48
N LEU A 23 18.16 1.18 13.97
CA LEU A 23 18.42 0.57 12.66
C LEU A 23 17.83 -0.84 12.51
N PRO A 24 17.87 -1.76 13.50
CA PRO A 24 17.25 -3.08 13.35
C PRO A 24 15.75 -3.02 13.03
N VAL A 25 15.02 -2.08 13.60
CA VAL A 25 13.57 -1.91 13.34
C VAL A 25 13.33 -1.49 11.90
N ILE A 26 14.20 -0.64 11.34
CA ILE A 26 14.16 -0.25 9.92
C ILE A 26 14.35 -1.48 9.02
N TRP A 27 15.32 -2.34 9.33
CA TRP A 27 15.57 -3.57 8.56
C TRP A 27 14.36 -4.50 8.53
N VAL A 28 13.69 -4.68 9.66
CA VAL A 28 12.44 -5.46 9.73
C VAL A 28 11.36 -4.83 8.85
N GLY A 29 11.18 -3.52 8.91
CA GLY A 29 10.24 -2.79 8.06
C GLY A 29 10.54 -2.93 6.57
N ILE A 30 11.81 -2.92 6.17
CA ILE A 30 12.25 -3.15 4.79
C ILE A 30 11.96 -4.60 4.38
N ALA A 31 12.25 -5.59 5.23
CA ALA A 31 12.00 -6.99 4.94
C ALA A 31 10.50 -7.28 4.69
N LEU A 32 9.60 -6.57 5.38
CA LEU A 32 8.15 -6.68 5.16
C LEU A 32 7.70 -6.13 3.80
N HIS A 33 8.54 -5.37 3.09
CA HIS A 33 8.19 -4.84 1.77
C HIS A 33 7.94 -5.95 0.73
N GLY A 34 8.75 -7.00 0.75
CA GLY A 34 8.58 -8.14 -0.15
C GLY A 34 7.22 -8.81 -0.03
N PRO A 35 6.82 -9.30 1.16
CA PRO A 35 5.49 -9.85 1.39
C PRO A 35 4.35 -8.90 1.04
N VAL A 36 4.44 -7.62 1.41
CA VAL A 36 3.41 -6.62 1.05
C VAL A 36 3.24 -6.53 -0.46
N TYR A 37 4.35 -6.42 -1.20
CA TYR A 37 4.34 -6.37 -2.65
C TYR A 37 3.74 -7.65 -3.26
N ALA A 38 4.16 -8.82 -2.79
CA ALA A 38 3.65 -10.11 -3.26
C ALA A 38 2.14 -10.21 -3.04
N TYR A 39 1.64 -9.91 -1.85
CA TYR A 39 0.21 -10.01 -1.55
C TYR A 39 -0.63 -9.00 -2.33
N LEU A 40 -0.20 -7.78 -2.50
CA LEU A 40 -0.99 -6.77 -3.23
C LEU A 40 -0.90 -6.96 -4.74
N TYR A 41 0.29 -7.14 -5.26
CA TYR A 41 0.53 -7.20 -6.71
C TYR A 41 0.10 -8.53 -7.33
N VAL A 42 0.55 -9.64 -6.74
CA VAL A 42 0.25 -10.98 -7.27
C VAL A 42 -1.25 -11.28 -7.12
N THR A 43 -1.82 -10.97 -5.95
CA THR A 43 -3.27 -11.16 -5.73
C THR A 43 -4.10 -10.30 -6.66
N GLY A 44 -3.70 -9.04 -6.90
CA GLY A 44 -4.37 -8.13 -7.84
C GLY A 44 -4.39 -8.69 -9.26
N ARG A 45 -3.25 -9.19 -9.74
CA ARG A 45 -3.14 -9.83 -11.07
C ARG A 45 -3.98 -11.10 -11.16
N MET A 46 -3.91 -11.98 -10.18
CA MET A 46 -4.72 -13.20 -10.15
C MET A 46 -6.23 -12.91 -10.11
N PHE A 47 -6.63 -11.86 -9.41
CA PHE A 47 -8.02 -11.42 -9.37
C PHE A 47 -8.50 -10.92 -10.74
N LEU A 48 -7.64 -10.18 -11.44
CA LEU A 48 -7.94 -9.66 -12.76
C LEU A 48 -8.06 -10.81 -13.79
N ASP A 49 -7.12 -11.75 -13.78
CA ASP A 49 -7.11 -12.92 -14.68
C ASP A 49 -8.38 -13.76 -14.59
N LYS A 50 -8.97 -13.86 -13.39
CA LYS A 50 -10.20 -14.62 -13.18
C LYS A 50 -11.47 -13.92 -13.67
N ARG A 51 -11.41 -12.62 -13.97
CA ARG A 51 -12.57 -11.81 -14.34
C ARG A 51 -12.57 -11.34 -15.79
N VAL A 52 -11.44 -11.46 -16.47
CA VAL A 52 -11.28 -10.99 -17.85
C VAL A 52 -11.24 -12.21 -18.78
N PRO A 53 -11.91 -12.15 -19.96
CA PRO A 53 -11.80 -13.19 -20.98
C PRO A 53 -10.36 -13.41 -21.42
N ASP A 54 -10.03 -14.65 -21.80
CA ASP A 54 -8.67 -15.05 -22.19
C ASP A 54 -8.06 -14.17 -23.28
N THR A 55 -8.90 -13.73 -24.23
CA THR A 55 -8.51 -12.86 -25.34
C THR A 55 -8.07 -11.47 -24.92
N MET A 56 -8.49 -10.99 -23.74
CA MET A 56 -8.20 -9.63 -23.24
C MET A 56 -7.24 -9.61 -22.03
N ARG A 57 -6.77 -10.76 -21.57
CA ARG A 57 -5.90 -10.85 -20.37
C ARG A 57 -4.64 -10.02 -20.48
N GLY A 58 -3.98 -10.05 -21.64
CA GLY A 58 -2.76 -9.28 -21.86
C GLY A 58 -3.00 -7.77 -21.75
N GLN A 59 -4.07 -7.27 -22.35
CA GLN A 59 -4.43 -5.84 -22.30
C GLN A 59 -4.80 -5.42 -20.87
N ALA A 60 -5.58 -6.24 -20.16
CA ALA A 60 -5.97 -5.98 -18.78
C ALA A 60 -4.75 -5.94 -17.84
N GLN A 61 -3.80 -6.86 -17.99
CA GLN A 61 -2.56 -6.88 -17.23
C GLN A 61 -1.67 -5.65 -17.54
N ALA A 62 -1.58 -5.24 -18.80
CA ALA A 62 -0.86 -4.04 -19.20
C ALA A 62 -1.47 -2.77 -18.59
N MET A 63 -2.81 -2.64 -18.64
CA MET A 63 -3.52 -1.52 -18.00
C MET A 63 -3.33 -1.51 -16.47
N PHE A 64 -3.41 -2.67 -15.83
CA PHE A 64 -3.17 -2.78 -14.40
C PHE A 64 -1.77 -2.31 -14.03
N GLN A 65 -0.75 -2.74 -14.79
CA GLN A 65 0.63 -2.33 -14.59
C GLN A 65 0.80 -0.81 -14.79
N LEU A 66 0.18 -0.25 -15.81
CA LEU A 66 0.23 1.19 -16.10
C LEU A 66 -0.41 2.00 -14.99
N LEU A 67 -1.58 1.60 -14.51
CA LEU A 67 -2.29 2.32 -13.44
C LEU A 67 -1.52 2.26 -12.12
N ILE A 68 -1.07 1.08 -11.71
CA ILE A 68 -0.39 0.90 -10.41
C ILE A 68 1.07 1.33 -10.47
N GLY A 69 1.79 0.99 -11.54
CA GLY A 69 3.22 1.31 -11.67
C GLY A 69 3.48 2.77 -12.02
N SER A 70 2.70 3.34 -12.94
CA SER A 70 2.96 4.68 -13.47
C SER A 70 2.09 5.73 -12.81
N VAL A 71 0.77 5.64 -12.95
CA VAL A 71 -0.14 6.69 -12.44
C VAL A 71 -0.10 6.78 -10.92
N ALA A 72 -0.29 5.64 -10.23
CA ALA A 72 -0.24 5.62 -8.78
C ALA A 72 1.16 5.95 -8.24
N GLY A 73 2.22 5.55 -8.96
CA GLY A 73 3.61 5.89 -8.64
C GLY A 73 3.86 7.39 -8.69
N ILE A 74 3.40 8.08 -9.74
CA ILE A 74 3.54 9.54 -9.88
C ILE A 74 2.77 10.26 -8.77
N VAL A 75 1.50 9.92 -8.58
CA VAL A 75 0.67 10.52 -7.52
C VAL A 75 1.29 10.28 -6.14
N GLY A 76 1.78 9.06 -5.89
CA GLY A 76 2.46 8.70 -4.65
C GLY A 76 3.74 9.53 -4.42
N ALA A 77 4.58 9.68 -5.44
CA ALA A 77 5.82 10.44 -5.36
C ALA A 77 5.55 11.93 -5.04
N PHE A 78 4.59 12.56 -5.73
CA PHE A 78 4.21 13.95 -5.45
C PHE A 78 3.63 14.11 -4.04
N SER A 79 2.74 13.21 -3.62
CA SER A 79 2.13 13.25 -2.29
C SER A 79 3.16 13.05 -1.18
N CYS A 80 4.06 12.07 -1.35
CA CYS A 80 5.15 11.83 -0.41
C CYS A 80 6.13 13.00 -0.37
N GLY A 81 6.49 13.57 -1.52
CA GLY A 81 7.37 14.74 -1.60
C GLY A 81 6.79 15.96 -0.89
N TRP A 82 5.50 16.23 -1.11
CA TRP A 82 4.80 17.31 -0.43
C TRP A 82 4.73 17.09 1.09
N LEU A 83 4.40 15.87 1.52
CA LEU A 83 4.36 15.50 2.93
C LEU A 83 5.75 15.62 3.58
N TYR A 84 6.79 15.15 2.89
CA TYR A 84 8.17 15.25 3.33
C TYR A 84 8.60 16.71 3.56
N GLN A 85 8.30 17.61 2.62
CA GLN A 85 8.58 19.02 2.78
C GLN A 85 7.89 19.61 4.00
N ARG A 86 6.68 19.17 4.32
CA ARG A 86 5.92 19.70 5.45
C ARG A 86 6.34 19.14 6.81
N THR A 87 6.85 17.92 6.86
CA THR A 87 7.13 17.22 8.13
C THR A 87 8.61 17.14 8.47
N VAL A 88 9.48 17.10 7.46
CA VAL A 88 10.91 16.83 7.66
C VAL A 88 11.80 18.00 7.27
N SER A 89 11.52 18.73 6.18
CA SER A 89 12.44 19.73 5.62
C SER A 89 12.41 21.09 6.32
N VAL A 90 11.44 21.37 7.17
CA VAL A 90 11.26 22.69 7.81
C VAL A 90 11.85 22.73 9.22
N GLY A 91 13.00 22.07 9.44
CA GLY A 91 13.74 22.14 10.71
C GLY A 91 13.16 21.31 11.86
N ALA A 92 12.09 20.58 11.61
CA ALA A 92 11.57 19.59 12.52
C ALA A 92 11.81 18.21 11.87
N GLU A 93 12.86 17.52 12.26
CA GLU A 93 13.16 16.14 11.80
C GLU A 93 12.10 15.14 12.32
N ASN A 94 10.83 15.41 12.05
CA ASN A 94 9.71 14.61 12.54
C ASN A 94 9.42 13.43 11.62
N TRP A 95 10.36 12.53 11.48
CA TRP A 95 10.21 11.27 10.72
C TRP A 95 9.02 10.44 11.20
N THR A 96 8.75 10.46 12.49
CA THR A 96 7.61 9.77 13.10
C THR A 96 6.29 10.24 12.51
N TRP A 97 6.07 11.56 12.42
CA TRP A 97 4.86 12.12 11.83
C TRP A 97 4.73 11.81 10.33
N PHE A 98 5.84 11.81 9.61
CA PHE A 98 5.85 11.42 8.19
C PHE A 98 5.32 9.99 8.00
N TRP A 99 5.87 9.04 8.75
CA TRP A 99 5.48 7.63 8.62
C TRP A 99 4.09 7.35 9.18
N LEU A 100 3.67 8.04 10.24
CA LEU A 100 2.31 7.94 10.78
C LEU A 100 1.27 8.43 9.78
N ALA A 101 1.53 9.54 9.09
CA ALA A 101 0.63 10.05 8.05
C ALA A 101 0.46 9.03 6.91
N LEU A 102 1.54 8.38 6.46
CA LEU A 102 1.48 7.32 5.46
C LEU A 102 0.73 6.07 5.96
N ALA A 103 0.91 5.70 7.24
CA ALA A 103 0.16 4.61 7.86
C ALA A 103 -1.34 4.90 7.88
N LEU A 104 -1.73 6.11 8.31
CA LEU A 104 -3.13 6.55 8.32
C LEU A 104 -3.74 6.57 6.92
N PHE A 105 -3.00 7.05 5.93
CA PHE A 105 -3.45 7.04 4.53
C PHE A 105 -3.70 5.61 4.02
N SER A 106 -2.88 4.65 4.46
CA SER A 106 -3.03 3.24 4.12
C SER A 106 -4.24 2.56 4.78
N VAL A 107 -4.82 3.16 5.82
CA VAL A 107 -6.05 2.66 6.47
C VAL A 107 -7.27 2.87 5.55
N ILE A 108 -7.28 3.93 4.74
CA ILE A 108 -8.42 4.25 3.85
C ILE A 108 -8.78 3.07 2.93
N PRO A 109 -7.85 2.52 2.12
CA PRO A 109 -8.16 1.37 1.28
C PRO A 109 -8.49 0.11 2.09
N LEU A 110 -7.93 -0.05 3.29
CA LEU A 110 -8.28 -1.17 4.17
C LEU A 110 -9.75 -1.09 4.61
N VAL A 111 -10.18 0.08 5.07
CA VAL A 111 -11.58 0.31 5.49
C VAL A 111 -12.52 0.13 4.30
N TYR A 112 -12.19 0.70 3.14
CA TYR A 112 -12.97 0.52 1.92
C TYR A 112 -13.13 -0.97 1.54
N PHE A 113 -12.05 -1.73 1.64
CA PHE A 113 -12.06 -3.17 1.34
C PHE A 113 -12.85 -3.97 2.39
N LEU A 114 -12.75 -3.61 3.67
CA LEU A 114 -13.53 -4.21 4.75
C LEU A 114 -15.03 -4.00 4.53
N ILE A 115 -15.44 -2.77 4.24
CA ILE A 115 -16.84 -2.44 3.96
C ILE A 115 -17.32 -3.22 2.72
N GLY A 116 -16.53 -3.27 1.65
CA GLY A 116 -16.87 -3.99 0.43
C GLY A 116 -17.01 -5.50 0.62
N VAL A 117 -16.27 -6.09 1.54
CA VAL A 117 -16.36 -7.53 1.85
C VAL A 117 -17.47 -7.83 2.85
N VAL A 118 -17.67 -6.95 3.85
CA VAL A 118 -18.68 -7.16 4.91
C VAL A 118 -20.08 -6.78 4.43
N CYS A 119 -20.22 -5.73 3.63
CA CYS A 119 -21.53 -5.24 3.14
C CYS A 119 -22.06 -5.95 1.88
N LYS A 120 -21.26 -6.79 1.20
CA LYS A 120 -21.77 -7.66 0.14
C LYS A 120 -21.90 -9.09 0.69
N PRO A 121 -23.11 -9.52 1.08
CA PRO A 121 -23.36 -10.95 1.31
C PRO A 121 -22.99 -11.68 0.02
N ALA A 122 -22.31 -12.81 0.17
CA ALA A 122 -21.87 -13.66 -0.94
C ALA A 122 -23.02 -13.82 -1.95
N ALA A 123 -22.86 -13.24 -3.15
CA ALA A 123 -23.80 -13.45 -4.23
C ALA A 123 -23.88 -14.96 -4.44
N LYS A 124 -25.05 -15.54 -4.18
CA LYS A 124 -25.39 -16.93 -4.39
C LYS A 124 -24.90 -17.33 -5.78
N LYS A 125 -24.03 -18.31 -5.84
CA LYS A 125 -23.70 -19.01 -7.10
C LYS A 125 -25.04 -19.53 -7.67
N ILE A 126 -25.47 -18.96 -8.77
CA ILE A 126 -26.43 -19.58 -9.67
C ILE A 126 -25.65 -20.46 -10.61
#